data_f706b172b57ba3666b7b92919ae36811
#
_entry.id   f706b172b57ba3666b7b92919ae36811
#
_cell.length_a   1.000
_cell.length_b   1.000
_cell.length_c   1.000
_cell.angle_alpha   90.00
_cell.angle_beta   90.00
_cell.angle_gamma   90.00
#
_symmetry.space_group_name_H-M   'P 1'
#
loop_
_entity.id
_entity.type
_entity.pdbx_description
1 polymer ?
#
loop_
_entity_poly.entity_id
_entity_poly.type
_entity_poly.pdbx_seq_one_letter_code
_entity_poly.pdbx_strand_id
1 'polypeptide(L)'
;MTRDTGASEPVGTLHAIVLDVNDLESCVGFWTEVLGKETSFKADKYCRIGGDDDPPSLLLQKVPEQHEHKNRAHIDLDVKDLEVAVQRAVGLGGTKLDEISEYGITWAVMADPDGNEFCLVRHS
;
A
#
# COMPACT_ATOMS: atom_id res chain seq x y z
N MET A 1 14.13 -10.68 16.76
CA MET A 1 15.46 -10.46 17.28
C MET A 1 15.46 -9.43 18.37
N THR A 2 16.12 -9.74 19.43
CA THR A 2 16.22 -8.81 20.53
C THR A 2 17.42 -7.92 20.36
N ARG A 3 17.29 -6.71 20.79
CA ARG A 3 18.41 -5.84 20.88
C ARG A 3 19.28 -6.25 22.02
N ASP A 4 20.53 -6.23 21.78
CA ASP A 4 21.46 -6.67 22.73
C ASP A 4 21.66 -5.73 23.86
N THR A 5 22.27 -6.19 24.88
CA THR A 5 22.53 -5.38 26.03
C THR A 5 23.30 -4.16 25.65
N GLY A 6 22.91 -3.07 26.17
CA GLY A 6 23.55 -1.81 25.90
C GLY A 6 23.17 -1.21 24.58
N ALA A 7 22.41 -1.93 23.78
CA ALA A 7 21.94 -1.37 22.54
C ALA A 7 20.94 -0.27 22.83
N SER A 8 21.04 0.79 22.10
CA SER A 8 20.12 1.89 22.26
C SER A 8 18.75 1.48 21.79
N GLU A 9 17.75 2.14 22.33
CA GLU A 9 16.39 1.95 21.88
C GLU A 9 16.25 2.44 20.45
N PRO A 10 15.32 1.88 19.66
CA PRO A 10 15.06 2.45 18.34
C PRO A 10 14.62 3.90 18.49
N VAL A 11 14.96 4.71 17.51
CA VAL A 11 14.60 6.13 17.54
C VAL A 11 13.08 6.30 17.51
N GLY A 12 12.38 5.43 16.80
CA GLY A 12 10.92 5.49 16.74
C GLY A 12 10.37 4.20 16.17
N THR A 13 9.06 4.19 15.92
CA THR A 13 8.38 3.05 15.32
C THR A 13 7.71 3.49 14.04
N LEU A 14 7.55 2.55 13.10
CA LEU A 14 6.87 2.86 11.86
C LEU A 14 5.38 3.01 12.12
N HIS A 15 4.88 4.21 11.94
CA HIS A 15 3.48 4.55 12.23
C HIS A 15 2.62 4.51 10.98
N ALA A 16 3.10 5.09 9.89
CA ALA A 16 2.31 5.19 8.68
C ALA A 16 3.20 5.22 7.45
N ILE A 17 2.65 4.73 6.35
CA ILE A 17 3.23 4.92 5.03
C ILE A 17 2.39 6.00 4.37
N VAL A 18 3.04 7.04 3.85
CA VAL A 18 2.34 8.15 3.23
C VAL A 18 2.45 8.02 1.72
N LEU A 19 1.31 8.10 1.04
CA LEU A 19 1.23 7.94 -0.39
C LEU A 19 0.62 9.20 -0.98
N ASP A 20 1.33 9.84 -1.90
CA ASP A 20 0.84 11.03 -2.58
C ASP A 20 -0.13 10.62 -3.68
N VAL A 21 -1.28 11.30 -3.71
CA VAL A 21 -2.32 10.99 -4.70
C VAL A 21 -2.89 12.30 -5.24
N ASN A 22 -3.47 12.24 -6.44
CA ASN A 22 -4.14 13.39 -7.02
C ASN A 22 -5.63 13.37 -6.69
N ASP A 23 -6.27 12.21 -6.82
CA ASP A 23 -7.70 12.06 -6.57
C ASP A 23 -7.87 11.31 -5.25
N LEU A 24 -8.02 12.08 -4.17
CA LEU A 24 -8.09 11.50 -2.85
C LEU A 24 -9.29 10.58 -2.70
N GLU A 25 -10.44 11.00 -3.19
CA GLU A 25 -11.67 10.23 -3.01
C GLU A 25 -11.60 8.87 -3.69
N SER A 26 -11.12 8.87 -4.93
CA SER A 26 -10.97 7.64 -5.68
C SER A 26 -9.99 6.68 -5.01
N CYS A 27 -8.87 7.21 -4.52
CA CYS A 27 -7.85 6.39 -3.88
C CYS A 27 -8.29 5.88 -2.52
N VAL A 28 -9.08 6.67 -1.78
CA VAL A 28 -9.64 6.20 -0.51
C VAL A 28 -10.56 5.01 -0.77
N GLY A 29 -11.43 5.12 -1.77
CA GLY A 29 -12.32 4.01 -2.10
C GLY A 29 -11.55 2.75 -2.48
N PHE A 30 -10.52 2.91 -3.30
CA PHE A 30 -9.70 1.78 -3.70
C PHE A 30 -9.00 1.13 -2.49
N TRP A 31 -8.28 1.92 -1.72
CA TRP A 31 -7.42 1.36 -0.67
C TRP A 31 -8.20 0.81 0.53
N THR A 32 -9.35 1.41 0.86
CA THR A 32 -10.19 0.86 1.93
C THR A 32 -10.69 -0.53 1.55
N GLU A 33 -11.06 -0.72 0.28
CA GLU A 33 -11.54 -2.03 -0.18
C GLU A 33 -10.39 -3.03 -0.29
N VAL A 34 -9.25 -2.61 -0.83
CA VAL A 34 -8.11 -3.51 -0.99
C VAL A 34 -7.61 -4.01 0.35
N LEU A 35 -7.53 -3.12 1.34
CA LEU A 35 -7.00 -3.47 2.65
C LEU A 35 -8.06 -3.99 3.61
N GLY A 36 -9.35 -3.79 3.29
CA GLY A 36 -10.42 -4.17 4.18
C GLY A 36 -10.39 -3.41 5.49
N LYS A 37 -9.97 -2.14 5.45
CA LYS A 37 -9.84 -1.31 6.64
C LYS A 37 -10.60 -0.02 6.45
N GLU A 38 -11.07 0.52 7.58
CA GLU A 38 -11.83 1.75 7.55
C GLU A 38 -10.91 2.95 7.70
N THR A 39 -11.43 4.10 7.32
CA THR A 39 -10.71 5.34 7.51
C THR A 39 -10.76 5.74 8.98
N SER A 40 -9.65 6.23 9.51
CA SER A 40 -9.58 6.64 10.91
C SER A 40 -9.39 8.15 11.05
N PHE A 41 -9.07 8.84 9.94
CA PHE A 41 -8.87 10.29 9.96
C PHE A 41 -9.14 10.81 8.56
N LYS A 42 -9.89 11.92 8.46
CA LYS A 42 -10.14 12.59 7.19
C LYS A 42 -10.02 14.08 7.38
N ALA A 43 -9.36 14.70 6.43
CA ALA A 43 -9.25 16.16 6.36
C ALA A 43 -9.24 16.53 4.89
N ASP A 44 -9.10 17.83 4.61
CA ASP A 44 -9.17 18.33 3.25
C ASP A 44 -8.21 17.63 2.30
N LYS A 45 -6.97 17.43 2.75
CA LYS A 45 -5.90 16.90 1.91
C LYS A 45 -5.39 15.54 2.37
N TYR A 46 -5.99 14.97 3.42
CA TYR A 46 -5.47 13.75 4.02
C TYR A 46 -6.57 12.78 4.34
N CYS A 47 -6.26 11.51 4.21
CA CYS A 47 -7.14 10.45 4.71
C CYS A 47 -6.29 9.29 5.18
N ARG A 48 -6.47 8.88 6.44
CA ARG A 48 -5.73 7.74 6.97
C ARG A 48 -6.62 6.51 6.98
N ILE A 49 -6.08 5.42 6.46
CA ILE A 49 -6.74 4.12 6.39
C ILE A 49 -6.04 3.21 7.38
N GLY A 50 -6.81 2.59 8.28
CA GLY A 50 -6.27 1.82 9.37
C GLY A 50 -6.13 2.68 10.61
N GLY A 51 -5.98 2.07 11.77
CA GLY A 51 -5.95 2.78 13.04
C GLY A 51 -4.61 2.72 13.72
N ASP A 52 -4.53 3.41 14.86
CA ASP A 52 -3.31 3.47 15.65
C ASP A 52 -2.99 2.11 16.29
N ASP A 53 -4.00 1.28 16.49
CA ASP A 53 -3.81 -0.03 17.10
C ASP A 53 -3.44 -1.11 16.09
N ASP A 54 -3.27 -0.76 14.84
CA ASP A 54 -2.91 -1.71 13.79
C ASP A 54 -1.92 -1.06 12.82
N PRO A 55 -0.75 -0.63 13.31
CA PRO A 55 0.23 0.03 12.46
C PRO A 55 1.00 -1.00 11.62
N PRO A 56 1.55 -0.56 10.49
CA PRO A 56 1.48 0.82 10.00
C PRO A 56 0.17 1.07 9.27
N SER A 57 -0.34 2.28 9.40
CA SER A 57 -1.50 2.70 8.63
C SER A 57 -1.04 3.27 7.29
N LEU A 58 -1.99 3.43 6.38
CA LEU A 58 -1.74 4.06 5.08
C LEU A 58 -2.37 5.44 5.11
N LEU A 59 -1.53 6.47 4.97
CA LEU A 59 -2.01 7.85 4.94
C LEU A 59 -1.94 8.35 3.51
N LEU A 60 -3.09 8.73 2.96
CA LEU A 60 -3.15 9.30 1.62
C LEU A 60 -3.08 10.81 1.74
N GLN A 61 -2.23 11.43 0.94
CA GLN A 61 -2.06 12.88 0.94
C GLN A 61 -2.32 13.42 -0.46
N LYS A 62 -3.30 14.31 -0.58
CA LYS A 62 -3.60 14.91 -1.87
C LYS A 62 -2.54 15.94 -2.23
N VAL A 63 -1.96 15.78 -3.41
CA VAL A 63 -0.95 16.69 -3.94
C VAL A 63 -1.32 17.09 -5.35
N PRO A 64 -0.88 18.27 -5.82
CA PRO A 64 -1.19 18.70 -7.18
C PRO A 64 -0.27 18.07 -8.24
N GLU A 65 0.90 17.60 -7.84
CA GLU A 65 1.86 17.06 -8.81
C GLU A 65 1.38 15.72 -9.35
N GLN A 66 1.51 15.55 -10.66
CA GLN A 66 1.18 14.28 -11.29
C GLN A 66 2.23 13.23 -10.97
N HIS A 67 1.78 11.98 -10.91
CA HIS A 67 2.70 10.86 -10.75
C HIS A 67 3.43 10.64 -12.08
N GLU A 68 4.75 10.85 -12.08
CA GLU A 68 5.52 10.77 -13.32
C GLU A 68 6.52 9.63 -13.36
N HIS A 69 6.99 9.20 -12.19
CA HIS A 69 8.05 8.20 -12.13
C HIS A 69 7.64 7.08 -11.19
N LYS A 70 8.33 5.94 -11.36
CA LYS A 70 8.13 4.82 -10.47
C LYS A 70 8.48 5.23 -9.04
N ASN A 71 7.69 4.77 -8.09
CA ASN A 71 7.95 5.03 -6.67
C ASN A 71 9.26 4.36 -6.27
N ARG A 72 10.03 5.02 -5.42
CA ARG A 72 11.26 4.41 -4.91
C ARG A 72 10.98 3.35 -3.87
N ALA A 73 9.86 3.44 -3.21
CA ALA A 73 9.38 2.44 -2.28
C ALA A 73 8.00 1.99 -2.73
N HIS A 74 7.65 0.75 -2.45
CA HIS A 74 6.33 0.25 -2.78
C HIS A 74 5.83 -0.65 -1.66
N ILE A 75 4.54 -0.94 -1.72
CA ILE A 75 3.85 -1.73 -0.71
C ILE A 75 3.67 -3.14 -1.25
N ASP A 76 4.00 -4.14 -0.42
CA ASP A 76 3.71 -5.53 -0.76
C ASP A 76 2.56 -6.01 0.10
N LEU A 77 1.58 -6.64 -0.55
CA LEU A 77 0.44 -7.25 0.12
C LEU A 77 0.50 -8.76 -0.08
N ASP A 78 0.42 -9.50 1.00
CA ASP A 78 0.37 -10.95 0.91
C ASP A 78 -1.02 -11.40 0.47
N VAL A 79 -1.07 -12.29 -0.52
CA VAL A 79 -2.33 -12.84 -0.99
C VAL A 79 -2.20 -14.36 -1.10
N LYS A 80 -3.32 -15.05 -0.98
CA LYS A 80 -3.34 -16.51 -1.08
C LYS A 80 -3.52 -16.97 -2.51
N ASP A 81 -4.41 -16.33 -3.25
CA ASP A 81 -4.69 -16.65 -4.63
C ASP A 81 -4.39 -15.41 -5.47
N LEU A 82 -3.26 -15.46 -6.18
CA LEU A 82 -2.78 -14.28 -6.90
C LEU A 82 -3.73 -13.86 -8.00
N GLU A 83 -4.26 -14.83 -8.77
CA GLU A 83 -5.14 -14.48 -9.87
C GLU A 83 -6.42 -13.82 -9.41
N VAL A 84 -7.01 -14.36 -8.34
CA VAL A 84 -8.22 -13.77 -7.78
C VAL A 84 -7.94 -12.38 -7.23
N ALA A 85 -6.79 -12.21 -6.55
CA ALA A 85 -6.42 -10.92 -5.99
C ALA A 85 -6.21 -9.88 -7.08
N VAL A 86 -5.55 -10.26 -8.18
CA VAL A 86 -5.35 -9.36 -9.31
C VAL A 86 -6.69 -8.93 -9.90
N GLN A 87 -7.59 -9.90 -10.12
CA GLN A 87 -8.89 -9.58 -10.71
C GLN A 87 -9.70 -8.65 -9.81
N ARG A 88 -9.65 -8.87 -8.50
CA ARG A 88 -10.35 -7.99 -7.57
C ARG A 88 -9.77 -6.58 -7.59
N ALA A 89 -8.45 -6.46 -7.58
CA ALA A 89 -7.81 -5.15 -7.60
C ALA A 89 -8.13 -4.39 -8.89
N VAL A 90 -8.12 -5.10 -10.02
CA VAL A 90 -8.49 -4.47 -11.30
C VAL A 90 -9.95 -4.02 -11.27
N GLY A 91 -10.83 -4.85 -10.73
CA GLY A 91 -12.24 -4.47 -10.60
C GLY A 91 -12.47 -3.26 -9.73
N LEU A 92 -11.55 -2.97 -8.81
CA LEU A 92 -11.64 -1.81 -7.93
C LEU A 92 -10.98 -0.57 -8.51
N GLY A 93 -10.39 -0.66 -9.70
CA GLY A 93 -9.78 0.48 -10.36
C GLY A 93 -8.27 0.40 -10.50
N GLY A 94 -7.67 -0.70 -10.08
CA GLY A 94 -6.23 -0.89 -10.24
C GLY A 94 -5.87 -1.38 -11.62
N THR A 95 -4.58 -1.40 -11.89
CA THR A 95 -4.04 -1.87 -13.17
C THR A 95 -2.91 -2.86 -12.89
N LYS A 96 -2.89 -3.97 -13.63
CA LYS A 96 -1.78 -4.90 -13.54
C LYS A 96 -0.70 -4.45 -14.53
N LEU A 97 0.53 -4.30 -14.03
CA LEU A 97 1.65 -3.83 -14.84
C LEU A 97 2.57 -4.97 -15.25
N ASP A 98 2.77 -5.96 -14.38
CA ASP A 98 3.74 -7.02 -14.65
C ASP A 98 3.49 -8.20 -13.71
N GLU A 99 4.12 -9.33 -14.00
CA GLU A 99 4.07 -10.48 -13.10
C GLU A 99 5.40 -11.18 -13.17
N ILE A 100 5.98 -11.48 -11.99
CA ILE A 100 7.32 -12.01 -11.89
C ILE A 100 7.33 -13.22 -10.96
N SER A 101 8.08 -14.24 -11.35
CA SER A 101 8.27 -15.43 -10.50
C SER A 101 9.75 -15.66 -10.29
N GLU A 102 10.18 -15.63 -9.03
CA GLU A 102 11.59 -15.88 -8.67
C GLU A 102 11.63 -16.52 -7.30
N TYR A 103 12.55 -17.43 -7.12
CA TYR A 103 12.81 -18.03 -5.81
C TYR A 103 11.56 -18.64 -5.16
N GLY A 104 10.67 -19.22 -5.98
CA GLY A 104 9.45 -19.82 -5.46
C GLY A 104 8.37 -18.85 -5.06
N ILE A 105 8.56 -17.59 -5.34
CA ILE A 105 7.61 -16.53 -5.02
C ILE A 105 7.11 -15.93 -6.33
N THR A 106 5.81 -15.68 -6.41
CA THR A 106 5.22 -15.02 -7.57
C THR A 106 4.52 -13.76 -7.11
N TRP A 107 4.77 -12.67 -7.82
CA TRP A 107 4.10 -11.43 -7.47
C TRP A 107 3.64 -10.69 -8.73
N ALA A 108 2.56 -9.93 -8.57
CA ALA A 108 2.05 -9.06 -9.62
C ALA A 108 2.36 -7.62 -9.22
N VAL A 109 2.94 -6.87 -10.15
CA VAL A 109 3.16 -5.45 -9.96
C VAL A 109 1.91 -4.75 -10.43
N MET A 110 1.30 -3.97 -9.54
CA MET A 110 0.03 -3.32 -9.78
C MET A 110 0.19 -1.82 -9.64
N ALA A 111 -0.79 -1.08 -10.13
CA ALA A 111 -0.88 0.35 -9.89
C ALA A 111 -2.25 0.67 -9.33
N ASP A 112 -2.31 1.63 -8.40
CA ASP A 112 -3.57 2.13 -7.89
C ASP A 112 -4.16 3.12 -8.90
N PRO A 113 -5.37 3.68 -8.65
CA PRO A 113 -5.98 4.58 -9.64
C PRO A 113 -5.15 5.81 -9.99
N ASP A 114 -4.23 6.22 -9.13
CA ASP A 114 -3.35 7.36 -9.41
C ASP A 114 -1.99 6.94 -9.96
N GLY A 115 -1.79 5.66 -10.21
CA GLY A 115 -0.53 5.17 -10.77
C GLY A 115 0.52 4.80 -9.74
N ASN A 116 0.19 4.82 -8.45
CA ASN A 116 1.13 4.39 -7.42
C ASN A 116 1.26 2.88 -7.45
N GLU A 117 2.50 2.40 -7.50
CA GLU A 117 2.76 0.97 -7.64
C GLU A 117 2.72 0.25 -6.30
N PHE A 118 2.19 -0.95 -6.33
CA PHE A 118 2.21 -1.87 -5.20
C PHE A 118 2.25 -3.28 -5.75
N CYS A 119 2.57 -4.25 -4.91
CA CYS A 119 2.69 -5.63 -5.34
C CYS A 119 1.74 -6.52 -4.57
N LEU A 120 1.17 -7.48 -5.29
CA LEU A 120 0.43 -8.58 -4.68
C LEU A 120 1.34 -9.78 -4.72
N VAL A 121 1.65 -10.36 -3.56
CA VAL A 121 2.70 -11.37 -3.44
C VAL A 121 2.10 -12.67 -2.94
N ARG A 122 2.34 -13.75 -3.69
CA ARG A 122 1.97 -15.08 -3.25
C ARG A 122 3.23 -15.86 -2.91
N HIS A 123 3.35 -16.23 -1.66
CA HIS A 123 4.43 -17.11 -1.23
C HIS A 123 4.01 -18.54 -1.48
N SER A 124 4.88 -19.33 -2.04
CA SER A 124 4.57 -20.71 -2.37
C SER A 124 4.65 -21.64 -1.18
#